data_3bc50d7a3629c9d02d991330d84e9618
#
_entry.id   3bc50d7a3629c9d02d991330d84e9618
#
_cell.length_a   1.000
_cell.length_b   1.000
_cell.length_c   1.000
_cell.angle_alpha   90.00
_cell.angle_beta   90.00
_cell.angle_gamma   90.00
#
_symmetry.space_group_name_H-M   'P 1'
#
loop_
_entity.id
_entity.type
_entity.pdbx_description
1 polymer ?
#
loop_
_entity_poly.entity_id
_entity_poly.type
_entity_poly.pdbx_seq_one_letter_code
_entity_poly.pdbx_strand_id
1 'polypeptide(L)'
;MAFCEDAGDLKVGVEGDNDGNSISCRITYAEAAELDPAANCAKASASGGNACGSWCENMCDLEAKNCTGNDDIYISEVGCLSACVTLDATGSPGDEDGDTVQCRIEQLGTPAYTDPEACAAATVGGGGVCVGPDWTEPTCGDYCDEVQANCTGDYQIYDNDTMCNLLCSDYADWSPGQ
;
A
#
# COMPACT_ATOMS: atom_id res chain seq x y z
N MET A 1 -12.50 -7.09 15.68
CA MET A 1 -12.16 -8.49 15.99
C MET A 1 -11.75 -9.28 14.74
N ALA A 2 -12.20 -8.90 13.54
CA ALA A 2 -11.82 -9.57 12.28
C ALA A 2 -10.29 -9.68 12.08
N PHE A 3 -9.53 -8.63 12.40
CA PHE A 3 -8.09 -8.59 12.20
C PHE A 3 -7.30 -9.76 12.85
N CYS A 4 -7.69 -10.22 14.03
CA CYS A 4 -6.98 -11.33 14.70
C CYS A 4 -7.31 -12.71 14.13
N GLU A 5 -8.49 -12.89 13.51
CA GLU A 5 -8.86 -14.15 12.86
C GLU A 5 -8.16 -14.27 11.50
N ASP A 6 -7.88 -13.14 10.86
CA ASP A 6 -7.26 -13.08 9.54
C ASP A 6 -5.74 -12.87 9.59
N ALA A 7 -5.21 -12.45 10.71
CA ALA A 7 -3.77 -12.41 10.98
C ALA A 7 -3.16 -13.82 11.22
N GLY A 8 -3.78 -14.88 10.68
CA GLY A 8 -3.40 -16.27 10.90
C GLY A 8 -1.95 -16.64 10.52
N ASP A 9 -1.23 -15.74 9.87
CA ASP A 9 0.18 -15.89 9.51
C ASP A 9 1.13 -15.02 10.34
N LEU A 10 0.59 -14.15 11.24
CA LEU A 10 1.47 -13.47 12.20
C LEU A 10 2.13 -14.51 13.10
N LYS A 11 3.44 -14.43 13.20
CA LYS A 11 4.23 -15.27 14.12
C LYS A 11 3.69 -15.07 15.54
N VAL A 12 3.57 -16.15 16.31
CA VAL A 12 3.09 -16.04 17.70
C VAL A 12 4.07 -15.20 18.53
N GLY A 13 5.37 -15.36 18.31
CA GLY A 13 6.39 -14.70 19.13
C GLY A 13 6.55 -15.35 20.51
N VAL A 14 7.25 -14.69 21.40
CA VAL A 14 7.50 -15.10 22.78
C VAL A 14 6.82 -14.09 23.72
N GLU A 15 6.27 -14.57 24.82
CA GLU A 15 5.66 -13.72 25.85
C GLU A 15 6.62 -12.62 26.31
N GLY A 16 6.16 -11.36 26.24
CA GLY A 16 6.95 -10.19 26.59
C GLY A 16 7.81 -9.62 25.45
N ASP A 17 7.71 -10.17 24.23
CA ASP A 17 8.35 -9.54 23.05
C ASP A 17 7.86 -8.08 22.92
N ASN A 18 8.81 -7.19 22.63
CA ASN A 18 8.55 -5.77 22.42
C ASN A 18 9.08 -5.26 21.07
N ASP A 19 9.48 -6.18 20.20
CA ASP A 19 9.89 -5.94 18.83
C ASP A 19 9.46 -7.10 17.92
N GLY A 20 9.68 -6.98 16.60
CA GLY A 20 9.36 -7.99 15.61
C GLY A 20 7.86 -8.11 15.31
N ASN A 21 7.55 -8.52 14.07
CA ASN A 21 6.16 -8.65 13.60
C ASN A 21 5.50 -9.91 14.16
N SER A 22 5.02 -9.84 15.41
CA SER A 22 4.42 -10.96 16.12
C SER A 22 3.17 -10.56 16.91
N ILE A 23 2.34 -11.55 17.23
CA ILE A 23 1.17 -11.37 18.11
C ILE A 23 1.63 -10.98 19.51
N SER A 24 2.68 -11.63 20.04
CA SER A 24 3.18 -11.36 21.40
C SER A 24 3.68 -9.94 21.58
N CYS A 25 4.36 -9.38 20.57
CA CYS A 25 4.75 -7.97 20.57
C CYS A 25 3.51 -7.06 20.69
N ARG A 26 2.47 -7.30 19.90
CA ARG A 26 1.24 -6.49 19.93
C ARG A 26 0.50 -6.63 21.26
N ILE A 27 0.48 -7.81 21.89
CA ILE A 27 -0.08 -8.02 23.23
C ILE A 27 0.67 -7.18 24.25
N THR A 28 2.00 -7.20 24.24
CA THR A 28 2.84 -6.41 25.15
C THR A 28 2.48 -4.92 25.09
N TYR A 29 2.32 -4.37 23.87
CA TYR A 29 1.92 -2.97 23.74
C TYR A 29 0.44 -2.71 24.04
N ALA A 30 -0.46 -3.67 23.80
CA ALA A 30 -1.86 -3.56 24.20
C ALA A 30 -2.02 -3.50 25.73
N GLU A 31 -1.24 -4.30 26.45
CA GLU A 31 -1.19 -4.25 27.92
C GLU A 31 -0.59 -2.93 28.41
N ALA A 32 0.48 -2.44 27.81
CA ALA A 32 1.08 -1.15 28.14
C ALA A 32 0.16 0.03 27.82
N ALA A 33 -0.76 -0.10 26.88
CA ALA A 33 -1.75 0.91 26.53
C ALA A 33 -2.78 1.17 27.64
N GLU A 34 -2.96 0.26 28.61
CA GLU A 34 -3.76 0.52 29.79
C GLU A 34 -3.27 1.74 30.57
N LEU A 35 -1.96 1.97 30.60
CA LEU A 35 -1.34 3.07 31.33
C LEU A 35 -1.08 4.30 30.45
N ASP A 36 -0.72 4.09 29.17
CA ASP A 36 -0.44 5.14 28.21
C ASP A 36 -0.93 4.74 26.81
N PRO A 37 -2.23 4.94 26.52
CA PRO A 37 -2.79 4.58 25.22
C PRO A 37 -2.19 5.39 24.07
N ALA A 38 -1.83 6.65 24.28
CA ALA A 38 -1.27 7.50 23.24
C ALA A 38 0.08 6.99 22.72
N ALA A 39 0.91 6.43 23.61
CA ALA A 39 2.22 5.90 23.24
C ALA A 39 2.17 4.46 22.69
N ASN A 40 1.14 3.68 23.00
CA ASN A 40 1.19 2.22 22.82
C ASN A 40 0.11 1.65 21.88
N CYS A 41 -1.06 2.28 21.74
CA CYS A 41 -2.12 1.73 20.89
C CYS A 41 -1.69 1.54 19.43
N ALA A 42 -0.94 2.48 18.87
CA ALA A 42 -0.44 2.36 17.50
C ALA A 42 0.49 1.14 17.32
N LYS A 43 1.30 0.81 18.33
CA LYS A 43 2.22 -0.34 18.30
C LYS A 43 1.49 -1.68 18.45
N ALA A 44 0.33 -1.64 19.12
CA ALA A 44 -0.54 -2.80 19.26
C ALA A 44 -1.43 -3.04 18.04
N SER A 45 -1.50 -2.07 17.10
CA SER A 45 -2.34 -2.16 15.90
C SER A 45 -1.75 -3.08 14.83
N ALA A 46 -2.52 -3.27 13.76
CA ALA A 46 -2.10 -4.00 12.56
C ALA A 46 -0.78 -3.48 11.98
N SER A 47 -0.62 -2.16 11.97
CA SER A 47 0.58 -1.50 11.45
C SER A 47 1.83 -1.74 12.31
N GLY A 48 1.67 -2.26 13.55
CA GLY A 48 2.76 -2.48 14.49
C GLY A 48 3.46 -1.21 14.98
N GLY A 49 3.02 -0.02 14.54
CA GLY A 49 3.56 1.27 14.93
C GLY A 49 5.08 1.41 14.78
N ASN A 50 5.67 0.69 13.84
CA ASN A 50 7.13 0.57 13.63
C ASN A 50 7.91 0.01 14.86
N ALA A 51 7.20 -0.65 15.77
CA ALA A 51 7.77 -1.35 16.91
C ALA A 51 7.53 -2.87 16.78
N CYS A 52 6.29 -3.27 16.48
CA CYS A 52 5.98 -4.66 16.16
C CYS A 52 6.11 -4.89 14.64
N GLY A 53 7.36 -5.01 14.18
CA GLY A 53 7.75 -5.03 12.77
C GLY A 53 7.93 -3.63 12.18
N SER A 54 8.75 -3.53 11.14
CA SER A 54 8.90 -2.31 10.37
C SER A 54 7.63 -1.99 9.56
N TRP A 55 7.48 -0.74 9.13
CA TRP A 55 6.37 -0.36 8.26
C TRP A 55 6.29 -1.23 7.01
N CYS A 56 7.43 -1.49 6.37
CA CYS A 56 7.46 -2.28 5.13
C CYS A 56 7.17 -3.76 5.37
N GLU A 57 7.64 -4.37 6.48
CA GLU A 57 7.24 -5.74 6.82
C GLU A 57 5.73 -5.84 7.01
N ASN A 58 5.14 -4.93 7.78
CA ASN A 58 3.69 -4.94 8.03
C ASN A 58 2.89 -4.69 6.75
N MET A 59 3.32 -3.75 5.90
CA MET A 59 2.69 -3.48 4.61
C MET A 59 2.71 -4.73 3.72
N CYS A 60 3.86 -5.36 3.57
CA CYS A 60 4.02 -6.50 2.66
C CYS A 60 3.35 -7.77 3.18
N ASP A 61 3.32 -8.00 4.49
CA ASP A 61 2.58 -9.11 5.08
C ASP A 61 1.05 -8.96 4.88
N LEU A 62 0.51 -7.73 5.02
CA LEU A 62 -0.90 -7.44 4.77
C LEU A 62 -1.25 -7.56 3.28
N GLU A 63 -0.39 -7.05 2.40
CA GLU A 63 -0.57 -7.15 0.95
C GLU A 63 -0.63 -8.61 0.50
N ALA A 64 0.38 -9.41 0.84
CA ALA A 64 0.44 -10.83 0.47
C ALA A 64 -0.77 -11.63 0.97
N LYS A 65 -1.41 -11.18 2.05
CA LYS A 65 -2.57 -11.85 2.64
C LYS A 65 -3.89 -11.42 2.01
N ASN A 66 -4.10 -10.14 1.88
CA ASN A 66 -5.40 -9.58 1.52
C ASN A 66 -5.54 -9.28 0.03
N CYS A 67 -4.41 -9.12 -0.69
CA CYS A 67 -4.37 -8.85 -2.12
C CYS A 67 -3.89 -10.09 -2.86
N THR A 68 -4.81 -10.94 -3.30
CA THR A 68 -4.48 -12.25 -3.89
C THR A 68 -5.09 -12.42 -5.28
N GLY A 69 -4.50 -13.29 -6.09
CA GLY A 69 -5.03 -13.60 -7.42
C GLY A 69 -4.82 -12.45 -8.41
N ASN A 70 -5.89 -11.86 -8.90
CA ASN A 70 -5.81 -10.74 -9.85
C ASN A 70 -5.46 -9.40 -9.17
N ASP A 71 -5.65 -9.33 -7.87
CA ASP A 71 -5.40 -8.13 -7.04
C ASP A 71 -4.02 -8.14 -6.39
N ASP A 72 -3.22 -9.19 -6.65
CA ASP A 72 -1.82 -9.30 -6.22
C ASP A 72 -0.99 -8.20 -6.89
N ILE A 73 -0.42 -7.31 -6.07
CA ILE A 73 0.33 -6.13 -6.54
C ILE A 73 1.80 -6.47 -6.75
N TYR A 74 2.35 -7.29 -5.85
CA TYR A 74 3.79 -7.58 -5.83
C TYR A 74 4.03 -9.09 -5.99
N ILE A 75 4.72 -9.47 -7.06
CA ILE A 75 5.02 -10.88 -7.39
C ILE A 75 5.82 -11.60 -6.27
N SER A 76 6.42 -10.84 -5.36
CA SER A 76 7.22 -11.40 -4.26
C SER A 76 7.39 -10.41 -3.12
N GLU A 77 7.62 -10.94 -1.91
CA GLU A 77 7.97 -10.16 -0.71
C GLU A 77 9.15 -9.21 -0.96
N VAL A 78 10.19 -9.67 -1.67
CA VAL A 78 11.35 -8.82 -2.02
C VAL A 78 10.95 -7.66 -2.92
N GLY A 79 10.03 -7.88 -3.87
CA GLY A 79 9.49 -6.84 -4.73
C GLY A 79 8.70 -5.80 -3.93
N CYS A 80 7.82 -6.25 -3.05
CA CYS A 80 7.07 -5.39 -2.14
C CYS A 80 7.99 -4.57 -1.23
N LEU A 81 8.94 -5.20 -0.54
CA LEU A 81 9.90 -4.51 0.32
C LEU A 81 10.71 -3.46 -0.45
N SER A 82 11.14 -3.78 -1.68
CA SER A 82 11.88 -2.84 -2.53
C SER A 82 11.04 -1.63 -2.96
N ALA A 83 9.76 -1.84 -3.21
CA ALA A 83 8.83 -0.75 -3.52
C ALA A 83 8.53 0.09 -2.26
N CYS A 84 8.25 -0.57 -1.14
CA CYS A 84 7.90 0.10 0.11
C CYS A 84 8.99 1.05 0.62
N VAL A 85 10.27 0.71 0.52
CA VAL A 85 11.36 1.60 0.99
C VAL A 85 11.47 2.91 0.21
N THR A 86 10.77 3.04 -0.92
CA THR A 86 10.69 4.28 -1.69
C THR A 86 9.55 5.20 -1.24
N LEU A 87 8.63 4.70 -0.42
CA LEU A 87 7.47 5.43 0.08
C LEU A 87 7.85 6.34 1.25
N ASP A 88 7.09 7.42 1.40
CA ASP A 88 7.21 8.28 2.57
C ASP A 88 6.68 7.58 3.84
N ALA A 89 7.50 7.54 4.88
CA ALA A 89 7.18 6.91 6.15
C ALA A 89 6.86 7.95 7.26
N THR A 90 6.57 9.19 6.91
CA THR A 90 6.28 10.27 7.85
C THR A 90 4.82 10.36 8.28
N GLY A 91 3.95 9.53 7.72
CA GLY A 91 2.54 9.43 8.13
C GLY A 91 2.36 8.88 9.54
N SER A 92 1.11 8.90 10.00
CA SER A 92 0.69 8.36 11.29
C SER A 92 -0.10 7.05 11.13
N PRO A 93 -0.02 6.13 12.10
CA PRO A 93 -0.88 4.95 12.11
C PRO A 93 -2.36 5.34 12.04
N GLY A 94 -3.11 4.72 11.14
CA GLY A 94 -4.51 5.01 10.91
C GLY A 94 -4.78 6.14 9.91
N ASP A 95 -3.77 6.68 9.24
CA ASP A 95 -3.97 7.62 8.13
C ASP A 95 -4.69 6.88 6.98
N GLU A 96 -5.84 7.42 6.57
CA GLU A 96 -6.67 6.86 5.49
C GLU A 96 -6.36 7.49 4.12
N ASP A 97 -5.56 8.55 4.09
CA ASP A 97 -5.14 9.31 2.92
C ASP A 97 -3.66 9.74 3.01
N GLY A 98 -3.17 10.41 1.97
CA GLY A 98 -1.78 10.86 1.91
C GLY A 98 -0.82 9.83 1.29
N ASP A 99 0.21 10.32 0.58
CA ASP A 99 1.20 9.47 -0.11
C ASP A 99 2.23 8.88 0.87
N THR A 100 1.75 8.07 1.81
CA THR A 100 2.57 7.49 2.87
C THR A 100 2.41 5.97 2.94
N VAL A 101 3.40 5.29 3.55
CA VAL A 101 3.30 3.86 3.82
C VAL A 101 2.19 3.55 4.83
N GLN A 102 1.90 4.48 5.75
CA GLN A 102 0.86 4.31 6.77
C GLN A 102 -0.53 4.27 6.14
N CYS A 103 -0.83 5.16 5.19
CA CYS A 103 -2.07 5.09 4.42
C CYS A 103 -2.22 3.73 3.73
N ARG A 104 -1.17 3.26 3.07
CA ARG A 104 -1.18 1.96 2.37
C ARG A 104 -1.44 0.79 3.32
N ILE A 105 -0.85 0.80 4.51
CA ILE A 105 -1.11 -0.20 5.54
C ILE A 105 -2.57 -0.18 5.97
N GLU A 106 -3.16 1.00 6.16
CA GLU A 106 -4.57 1.13 6.54
C GLU A 106 -5.50 0.57 5.46
N GLN A 107 -5.23 0.88 4.19
CA GLN A 107 -6.01 0.37 3.06
C GLN A 107 -5.84 -1.14 2.86
N LEU A 108 -4.66 -1.69 3.14
CA LEU A 108 -4.39 -3.14 3.09
C LEU A 108 -5.01 -3.92 4.25
N GLY A 109 -5.43 -3.25 5.30
CA GLY A 109 -6.12 -3.86 6.45
C GLY A 109 -7.57 -4.24 6.16
N THR A 110 -8.50 -3.72 6.96
CA THR A 110 -9.94 -4.01 6.81
C THR A 110 -10.51 -3.65 5.44
N PRO A 111 -10.13 -2.52 4.79
CA PRO A 111 -10.60 -2.24 3.43
C PRO A 111 -10.30 -3.35 2.44
N ALA A 112 -9.04 -3.75 2.25
CA ALA A 112 -8.66 -4.78 1.29
C ALA A 112 -9.20 -6.18 1.64
N TYR A 113 -9.37 -6.48 2.93
CA TYR A 113 -9.98 -7.72 3.39
C TYR A 113 -11.46 -7.84 2.97
N THR A 114 -12.20 -6.74 2.94
CA THR A 114 -13.63 -6.72 2.60
C THR A 114 -13.90 -6.41 1.13
N ASP A 115 -12.98 -5.71 0.48
CA ASP A 115 -13.08 -5.27 -0.90
C ASP A 115 -11.68 -5.29 -1.55
N PRO A 116 -11.38 -6.29 -2.39
CA PRO A 116 -10.08 -6.41 -3.06
C PRO A 116 -9.69 -5.19 -3.92
N GLU A 117 -10.66 -4.38 -4.40
CA GLU A 117 -10.35 -3.14 -5.15
C GLU A 117 -9.54 -2.15 -4.31
N ALA A 118 -9.64 -2.20 -2.95
CA ALA A 118 -8.83 -1.38 -2.07
C ALA A 118 -7.32 -1.71 -2.15
N CYS A 119 -6.94 -2.87 -2.67
CA CYS A 119 -5.54 -3.24 -2.91
C CYS A 119 -4.82 -2.24 -3.82
N ALA A 120 -5.52 -1.62 -4.78
CA ALA A 120 -4.95 -0.62 -5.67
C ALA A 120 -4.29 0.56 -4.91
N ALA A 121 -4.82 0.91 -3.72
CA ALA A 121 -4.26 1.96 -2.88
C ALA A 121 -2.86 1.64 -2.34
N ALA A 122 -2.48 0.37 -2.27
CA ALA A 122 -1.17 -0.06 -1.78
C ALA A 122 -0.06 -0.05 -2.86
N THR A 123 -0.40 0.21 -4.11
CA THR A 123 0.59 0.42 -5.18
C THR A 123 1.47 1.64 -4.87
N VAL A 124 2.63 1.74 -5.54
CA VAL A 124 3.50 2.93 -5.44
C VAL A 124 2.74 4.20 -5.84
N GLY A 125 1.84 4.11 -6.83
CA GLY A 125 1.00 5.22 -7.28
C GLY A 125 -0.20 5.54 -6.36
N GLY A 126 -0.45 4.74 -5.32
CA GLY A 126 -1.47 5.01 -4.30
C GLY A 126 -2.93 4.83 -4.71
N GLY A 127 -3.21 4.35 -5.95
CA GLY A 127 -4.56 4.01 -6.42
C GLY A 127 -5.61 5.12 -6.31
N GLY A 128 -5.20 6.39 -6.31
CA GLY A 128 -6.10 7.53 -6.12
C GLY A 128 -6.53 7.76 -4.66
N VAL A 129 -6.12 6.92 -3.73
CA VAL A 129 -6.44 7.01 -2.29
C VAL A 129 -5.22 7.45 -1.49
N CYS A 130 -4.15 6.66 -1.53
CA CYS A 130 -2.90 6.98 -0.85
C CYS A 130 -2.02 7.85 -1.74
N VAL A 131 -2.43 9.09 -1.95
CA VAL A 131 -1.82 10.07 -2.83
C VAL A 131 -1.58 11.39 -2.13
N GLY A 132 -0.63 12.19 -2.61
CA GLY A 132 -0.35 13.51 -2.05
C GLY A 132 -1.49 14.53 -2.30
N PRO A 133 -1.50 15.65 -1.56
CA PRO A 133 -2.57 16.65 -1.64
C PRO A 133 -2.68 17.33 -3.01
N ASP A 134 -1.61 17.33 -3.79
CA ASP A 134 -1.56 17.92 -5.13
C ASP A 134 -1.81 16.89 -6.24
N TRP A 135 -2.14 15.66 -5.87
CA TRP A 135 -2.39 14.61 -6.84
C TRP A 135 -3.67 14.88 -7.62
N THR A 136 -3.58 14.75 -8.91
CA THR A 136 -4.72 14.76 -9.83
C THR A 136 -4.72 13.46 -10.61
N GLU A 137 -5.90 12.90 -10.84
CA GLU A 137 -6.02 11.69 -11.64
C GLU A 137 -5.38 11.93 -13.03
N PRO A 138 -4.36 11.13 -13.42
CA PRO A 138 -3.69 11.32 -14.70
C PRO A 138 -4.66 11.06 -15.85
N THR A 139 -4.58 11.90 -16.85
CA THR A 139 -5.38 11.80 -18.07
C THR A 139 -4.57 11.24 -19.24
N CYS A 140 -5.27 10.83 -20.30
CA CYS A 140 -4.58 10.48 -21.55
C CYS A 140 -3.76 11.65 -22.13
N GLY A 141 -4.20 12.89 -21.89
CA GLY A 141 -3.44 14.08 -22.23
C GLY A 141 -2.09 14.14 -21.52
N ASP A 142 -2.10 13.98 -20.18
CA ASP A 142 -0.87 14.00 -19.37
C ASP A 142 0.10 12.90 -19.82
N TYR A 143 -0.42 11.68 -20.03
CA TYR A 143 0.37 10.55 -20.54
C TYR A 143 1.00 10.87 -21.90
N CYS A 144 0.22 11.40 -22.84
CA CYS A 144 0.69 11.67 -24.20
C CYS A 144 1.70 12.81 -24.26
N ASP A 145 1.51 13.85 -23.43
CA ASP A 145 2.46 14.95 -23.30
C ASP A 145 3.84 14.45 -22.82
N GLU A 146 3.86 13.60 -21.79
CA GLU A 146 5.09 13.00 -21.25
C GLU A 146 5.77 12.07 -22.26
N VAL A 147 5.01 11.21 -22.93
CA VAL A 147 5.58 10.29 -23.93
C VAL A 147 6.17 11.07 -25.10
N GLN A 148 5.49 12.09 -25.60
CA GLN A 148 6.01 12.88 -26.73
C GLN A 148 7.20 13.76 -26.34
N ALA A 149 7.25 14.24 -25.11
CA ALA A 149 8.39 15.00 -24.61
C ALA A 149 9.66 14.14 -24.45
N ASN A 150 9.50 12.89 -24.04
CA ASN A 150 10.62 12.05 -23.61
C ASN A 150 10.98 10.93 -24.61
N CYS A 151 10.01 10.42 -25.38
CA CYS A 151 10.22 9.35 -26.36
C CYS A 151 10.32 9.93 -27.78
N THR A 152 11.50 10.46 -28.16
CA THR A 152 11.71 11.16 -29.43
C THR A 152 12.74 10.45 -30.33
N GLY A 153 12.77 10.79 -31.61
CA GLY A 153 13.71 10.23 -32.59
C GLY A 153 13.50 8.73 -32.79
N ASP A 154 14.55 7.93 -32.65
CA ASP A 154 14.53 6.48 -32.86
C ASP A 154 13.68 5.75 -31.78
N TYR A 155 13.30 6.42 -30.70
CA TYR A 155 12.49 5.90 -29.59
C TYR A 155 11.04 6.44 -29.61
N GLN A 156 10.64 7.12 -30.67
CA GLN A 156 9.28 7.64 -30.81
C GLN A 156 8.26 6.50 -30.83
N ILE A 157 7.27 6.56 -29.95
CA ILE A 157 6.24 5.51 -29.78
C ILE A 157 5.02 5.82 -30.65
N TYR A 158 4.61 7.09 -30.69
CA TYR A 158 3.44 7.55 -31.44
C TYR A 158 3.83 8.62 -32.46
N ASP A 159 3.24 8.56 -33.65
CA ASP A 159 3.52 9.53 -34.73
C ASP A 159 3.10 10.96 -34.36
N ASN A 160 2.09 11.10 -33.53
CA ASN A 160 1.56 12.39 -33.06
C ASN A 160 0.65 12.22 -31.85
N ASP A 161 0.31 13.33 -31.21
CA ASP A 161 -0.54 13.42 -30.05
C ASP A 161 -1.95 12.83 -30.28
N THR A 162 -2.55 13.05 -31.45
CA THR A 162 -3.86 12.48 -31.77
C THR A 162 -3.87 10.96 -31.75
N MET A 163 -2.81 10.32 -32.28
CA MET A 163 -2.70 8.87 -32.27
C MET A 163 -2.48 8.34 -30.84
N CYS A 164 -1.68 9.03 -30.05
CA CYS A 164 -1.45 8.69 -28.66
C CYS A 164 -2.75 8.75 -27.86
N ASN A 165 -3.48 9.86 -27.94
CA ASN A 165 -4.74 10.06 -27.22
C ASN A 165 -5.83 9.07 -27.62
N LEU A 166 -5.91 8.73 -28.93
CA LEU A 166 -6.85 7.72 -29.41
C LEU A 166 -6.57 6.34 -28.80
N LEU A 167 -5.31 5.92 -28.81
CA LEU A 167 -4.93 4.61 -28.25
C LEU A 167 -5.02 4.58 -26.73
N CYS A 168 -4.68 5.67 -26.05
CA CYS A 168 -4.81 5.76 -24.61
C CYS A 168 -6.29 5.65 -24.17
N SER A 169 -7.22 6.31 -24.88
CA SER A 169 -8.65 6.20 -24.55
C SER A 169 -9.20 4.78 -24.78
N ASP A 170 -8.69 4.05 -25.76
CA ASP A 170 -9.07 2.64 -25.95
C ASP A 170 -8.56 1.75 -24.81
N TYR A 171 -7.41 2.10 -24.18
CA TYR A 171 -6.88 1.41 -23.00
C TYR A 171 -7.57 1.84 -21.69
N ALA A 172 -8.04 3.07 -21.59
CA ALA A 172 -8.75 3.55 -20.39
C ALA A 172 -10.09 2.83 -20.15
N ASP A 173 -10.71 2.29 -21.22
CA ASP A 173 -11.88 1.41 -21.12
C ASP A 173 -11.51 -0.04 -20.74
N TRP A 174 -10.22 -0.33 -20.60
CA TRP A 174 -9.72 -1.65 -20.25
C TRP A 174 -9.65 -1.79 -18.73
N SER A 175 -10.75 -2.12 -18.11
CA SER A 175 -10.77 -2.49 -16.69
C SER A 175 -9.96 -3.78 -16.52
N PRO A 176 -8.91 -3.80 -15.69
CA PRO A 176 -8.23 -5.04 -15.35
C PRO A 176 -9.24 -5.96 -14.64
N GLY A 177 -9.64 -7.04 -15.28
CA GLY A 177 -10.57 -8.02 -14.70
C GLY A 177 -11.70 -8.51 -15.61
N GLN A 178 -11.70 -8.23 -16.93
CA GLN A 178 -12.56 -8.92 -17.90
C GLN A 178 -11.80 -9.97 -18.69
#